data_d3aa7e6c6ee3afb3a584012f4e72c94d
#
_entry.id   d3aa7e6c6ee3afb3a584012f4e72c94d
#
_cell.length_a   1.000
_cell.length_b   1.000
_cell.length_c   1.000
_cell.angle_alpha   90.00
_cell.angle_beta   90.00
_cell.angle_gamma   90.00
#
_symmetry.space_group_name_H-M   'P 1'
#
loop_
_entity.id
_entity.type
_entity.pdbx_description
1 polymer ?
#
loop_
_entity_poly.entity_id
_entity_poly.type
_entity_poly.pdbx_seq_one_letter_code
_entity_poly.pdbx_strand_id
1 'polypeptide(L)'
;MDNVKIRGLSDTDLDSVVEIDKKIFGKERREFWKRKVLYSDIYPRPALVAEIDGKVIGFILGFVSGWEFGVPDSVGWIDTIGVDPEYQRKGIGKLLFTELIKVFKKSGIEKMPQTKDGKPKIEGVNVIYTLVSWDRWDLMQFYHAMGFKKGDMLNLEQKIR
;
A
#
# COMPACT_ATOMS: atom_id res chain seq x y z
N MET A 1 -1.00 16.20 16.98
CA MET A 1 -0.77 15.62 15.63
C MET A 1 -0.48 16.69 14.60
N ASP A 2 -0.19 17.88 15.03
CA ASP A 2 -0.23 19.06 14.15
C ASP A 2 0.96 19.20 13.21
N ASN A 3 1.88 18.23 13.17
CA ASN A 3 3.10 18.32 12.36
C ASN A 3 3.38 17.09 11.47
N VAL A 4 2.40 16.17 11.30
CA VAL A 4 2.60 15.02 10.43
C VAL A 4 2.24 15.39 8.99
N LYS A 5 3.21 15.28 8.09
CA LYS A 5 3.04 15.50 6.66
C LYS A 5 3.03 14.15 5.94
N ILE A 6 2.05 13.95 5.05
CA ILE A 6 2.04 12.81 4.13
C ILE A 6 2.49 13.30 2.76
N ARG A 7 3.44 12.61 2.16
CA ARG A 7 3.96 12.90 0.82
C ARG A 7 4.28 11.62 0.06
N GLY A 8 4.53 11.76 -1.23
CA GLY A 8 5.07 10.67 -2.05
C GLY A 8 6.41 10.16 -1.50
N LEU A 9 6.60 8.85 -1.58
CA LEU A 9 7.88 8.21 -1.31
C LEU A 9 8.85 8.54 -2.44
N SER A 10 10.10 8.83 -2.11
CA SER A 10 11.18 9.10 -3.04
C SER A 10 12.38 8.17 -2.81
N ASP A 11 13.30 8.12 -3.75
CA ASP A 11 14.52 7.30 -3.66
C ASP A 11 15.36 7.64 -2.43
N THR A 12 15.33 8.90 -2.01
CA THR A 12 16.05 9.39 -0.83
C THR A 12 15.49 8.85 0.48
N ASP A 13 14.28 8.29 0.48
CA ASP A 13 13.65 7.71 1.67
C ASP A 13 14.05 6.25 1.93
N LEU A 14 14.80 5.63 1.01
CA LEU A 14 15.14 4.21 1.08
C LEU A 14 15.72 3.80 2.44
N ASP A 15 16.70 4.54 2.92
CA ASP A 15 17.38 4.23 4.18
C ASP A 15 16.44 4.31 5.38
N SER A 16 15.59 5.32 5.42
CA SER A 16 14.58 5.50 6.47
C SER A 16 13.55 4.37 6.47
N VAL A 17 13.08 3.98 5.29
CA VAL A 17 12.11 2.88 5.14
C VAL A 17 12.74 1.54 5.56
N VAL A 18 13.99 1.28 5.15
CA VAL A 18 14.73 0.07 5.55
C VAL A 18 14.90 0.01 7.06
N GLU A 19 15.20 1.13 7.71
CA GLU A 19 15.37 1.18 9.16
C GLU A 19 14.04 0.92 9.90
N ILE A 20 12.95 1.54 9.46
CA ILE A 20 11.62 1.29 10.05
C ILE A 20 11.24 -0.18 9.87
N ASP A 21 11.43 -0.73 8.68
CA ASP A 21 11.16 -2.12 8.38
C ASP A 21 11.99 -3.07 9.26
N LYS A 22 13.27 -2.77 9.46
CA LYS A 22 14.15 -3.52 10.36
C LYS A 22 13.66 -3.50 11.81
N LYS A 23 13.19 -2.35 12.30
CA LYS A 23 12.59 -2.24 13.64
C LYS A 23 11.33 -3.10 13.79
N ILE A 24 10.53 -3.23 12.72
CA ILE A 24 9.27 -3.99 12.74
C ILE A 24 9.52 -5.50 12.64
N PHE A 25 10.43 -5.93 11.76
CA PHE A 25 10.65 -7.35 11.44
C PHE A 25 11.90 -7.97 12.07
N GLY A 26 12.72 -7.18 12.77
CA GLY A 26 13.93 -7.65 13.43
C GLY A 26 15.08 -8.01 12.48
N LYS A 27 14.94 -7.81 11.17
CA LYS A 27 15.97 -8.08 10.16
C LYS A 27 16.00 -7.04 9.06
N GLU A 28 17.17 -6.75 8.55
CA GLU A 28 17.34 -5.84 7.44
C GLU A 28 16.96 -6.50 6.11
N ARG A 29 16.15 -5.81 5.31
CA ARG A 29 15.67 -6.27 4.00
C ARG A 29 15.96 -5.24 2.90
N ARG A 30 17.18 -4.71 2.87
CA ARG A 30 17.58 -3.61 1.98
C ARG A 30 17.33 -3.91 0.49
N GLU A 31 17.70 -5.10 0.02
CA GLU A 31 17.50 -5.47 -1.39
C GLU A 31 16.01 -5.60 -1.77
N PHE A 32 15.17 -6.03 -0.83
CA PHE A 32 13.73 -6.04 -1.02
C PHE A 32 13.20 -4.61 -1.21
N TRP A 33 13.65 -3.66 -0.37
CA TRP A 33 13.22 -2.28 -0.44
C TRP A 33 13.78 -1.54 -1.64
N LYS A 34 15.02 -1.78 -2.05
CA LYS A 34 15.57 -1.25 -3.31
C LYS A 34 14.66 -1.59 -4.49
N ARG A 35 14.22 -2.84 -4.58
CA ARG A 35 13.31 -3.26 -5.66
C ARG A 35 11.99 -2.52 -5.62
N LYS A 36 11.43 -2.29 -4.44
CA LYS A 36 10.15 -1.60 -4.28
C LYS A 36 10.24 -0.10 -4.53
N VAL A 37 11.32 0.54 -4.14
CA VAL A 37 11.52 1.99 -4.27
C VAL A 37 11.97 2.35 -5.69
N LEU A 38 13.01 1.68 -6.21
CA LEU A 38 13.61 2.02 -7.50
C LEU A 38 12.80 1.54 -8.71
N TYR A 39 12.01 0.47 -8.58
CA TYR A 39 11.14 -0.02 -9.65
C TYR A 39 9.70 0.51 -9.56
N SER A 40 9.43 1.45 -8.69
CA SER A 40 8.10 2.11 -8.62
C SER A 40 7.75 2.87 -9.89
N ASP A 41 8.74 3.25 -10.70
CA ASP A 41 8.55 3.97 -11.96
C ASP A 41 7.97 3.11 -13.10
N ILE A 42 8.05 1.78 -13.00
CA ILE A 42 7.57 0.87 -14.06
C ILE A 42 6.03 0.74 -14.03
N TYR A 43 5.44 0.88 -12.86
CA TYR A 43 3.99 0.95 -12.68
C TYR A 43 3.70 2.09 -11.72
N PRO A 44 2.70 2.96 -11.98
CA PRO A 44 2.30 4.00 -11.05
C PRO A 44 1.77 3.34 -9.78
N ARG A 45 2.70 3.01 -8.88
CA ARG A 45 2.39 2.46 -7.57
C ARG A 45 2.24 3.63 -6.61
N PRO A 46 1.07 3.88 -6.06
CA PRO A 46 0.96 4.85 -5.00
C PRO A 46 1.81 4.39 -3.82
N ALA A 47 2.85 5.16 -3.52
CA ALA A 47 3.75 4.94 -2.41
C ALA A 47 3.85 6.26 -1.62
N LEU A 48 3.53 6.21 -0.34
CA LEU A 48 3.47 7.37 0.53
C LEU A 48 4.33 7.17 1.77
N VAL A 49 4.87 8.26 2.29
CA VAL A 49 5.54 8.31 3.58
C VAL A 49 4.87 9.33 4.49
N ALA A 50 4.93 9.06 5.79
CA ALA A 50 4.61 9.99 6.85
C ALA A 50 5.91 10.59 7.40
N GLU A 51 5.96 11.90 7.52
CA GLU A 51 7.13 12.66 7.93
C GLU A 51 6.78 13.61 9.08
N ILE A 52 7.67 13.73 10.06
CA ILE A 52 7.67 14.77 11.10
C ILE A 52 9.05 15.43 11.09
N ASP A 53 9.09 16.75 10.94
CA ASP A 53 10.31 17.56 11.00
C ASP A 53 11.45 17.01 10.12
N GLY A 54 11.10 16.55 8.90
CA GLY A 54 12.06 15.98 7.95
C GLY A 54 12.42 14.51 8.21
N LYS A 55 11.94 13.90 9.27
CA LYS A 55 12.16 12.48 9.58
C LYS A 55 10.99 11.62 9.10
N VAL A 56 11.24 10.64 8.26
CA VAL A 56 10.25 9.62 7.87
C VAL A 56 9.97 8.72 9.07
N ILE A 57 8.70 8.59 9.41
CA ILE A 57 8.20 7.82 10.58
C ILE A 57 7.24 6.69 10.19
N GLY A 58 6.90 6.57 8.92
CA GLY A 58 6.03 5.49 8.42
C GLY A 58 5.88 5.55 6.91
N PHE A 59 5.36 4.48 6.36
CA PHE A 59 5.15 4.32 4.92
C PHE A 59 3.95 3.45 4.62
N ILE A 60 3.38 3.61 3.43
CA ILE A 60 2.38 2.71 2.85
C ILE A 60 2.59 2.63 1.34
N LEU A 61 2.57 1.43 0.79
CA LEU A 61 2.66 1.16 -0.63
C LEU A 61 1.47 0.36 -1.09
N GLY A 62 1.00 0.67 -2.28
CA GLY A 62 -0.07 -0.07 -2.94
C GLY A 62 0.11 -0.11 -4.44
N PHE A 63 -0.77 -0.81 -5.12
CA PHE A 63 -0.86 -0.82 -6.57
C PHE A 63 -2.31 -1.03 -7.00
N VAL A 64 -2.61 -0.69 -8.24
CA VAL A 64 -3.92 -0.93 -8.85
C VAL A 64 -3.78 -2.08 -9.83
N SER A 65 -4.66 -3.05 -9.74
CA SER A 65 -4.78 -4.14 -10.70
C SER A 65 -6.24 -4.28 -11.15
N GLY A 66 -6.49 -4.94 -12.27
CA GLY A 66 -7.84 -4.89 -12.83
C GLY A 66 -8.38 -6.19 -13.40
N TRP A 67 -7.63 -7.26 -13.42
CA TRP A 67 -8.05 -8.50 -14.10
C TRP A 67 -7.45 -9.77 -13.52
N GLU A 68 -6.54 -9.64 -12.60
CA GLU A 68 -6.02 -10.82 -11.91
C GLU A 68 -7.14 -11.45 -11.08
N PHE A 69 -7.19 -12.77 -11.11
CA PHE A 69 -8.10 -13.59 -10.30
C PHE A 69 -9.59 -13.43 -10.62
N GLY A 70 -9.96 -12.94 -11.81
CA GLY A 70 -11.36 -12.76 -12.17
C GLY A 70 -12.10 -11.71 -11.35
N VAL A 71 -11.37 -10.83 -10.67
CA VAL A 71 -11.95 -9.74 -9.90
C VAL A 71 -12.36 -8.63 -10.87
N PRO A 72 -13.56 -8.05 -10.71
CA PRO A 72 -13.97 -6.95 -11.57
C PRO A 72 -13.05 -5.74 -11.41
N ASP A 73 -12.89 -5.06 -12.49
CA ASP A 73 -12.16 -3.84 -12.79
C ASP A 73 -11.73 -2.95 -11.63
N SER A 74 -10.46 -2.57 -11.63
CA SER A 74 -9.88 -1.55 -10.75
C SER A 74 -9.90 -1.90 -9.26
N VAL A 75 -9.13 -2.92 -8.93
CA VAL A 75 -8.86 -3.30 -7.53
C VAL A 75 -7.60 -2.61 -7.03
N GLY A 76 -7.68 -2.00 -5.87
CA GLY A 76 -6.51 -1.51 -5.14
C GLY A 76 -5.94 -2.62 -4.24
N TRP A 77 -4.64 -2.75 -4.24
CA TRP A 77 -3.92 -3.63 -3.32
C TRP A 77 -3.05 -2.81 -2.37
N ILE A 78 -3.17 -3.08 -1.09
CA ILE A 78 -2.16 -2.62 -0.14
C ILE A 78 -1.08 -3.68 -0.08
N ASP A 79 0.10 -3.32 -0.57
CA ASP A 79 1.26 -4.20 -0.64
C ASP A 79 1.99 -4.27 0.71
N THR A 80 2.20 -3.11 1.34
CA THR A 80 2.85 -3.04 2.65
C THR A 80 2.52 -1.73 3.37
N ILE A 81 2.47 -1.79 4.68
CA ILE A 81 2.36 -0.64 5.57
C ILE A 81 3.27 -0.83 6.77
N GLY A 82 3.95 0.22 7.19
CA GLY A 82 4.79 0.22 8.37
C GLY A 82 4.81 1.58 9.04
N VAL A 83 4.85 1.58 10.38
CA VAL A 83 5.05 2.77 11.20
C VAL A 83 6.13 2.46 12.21
N ASP A 84 7.10 3.35 12.35
CA ASP A 84 8.16 3.25 13.35
C ASP A 84 7.53 2.96 14.73
N PRO A 85 7.99 1.92 15.45
CA PRO A 85 7.43 1.53 16.74
C PRO A 85 7.26 2.68 17.75
N GLU A 86 8.16 3.68 17.73
CA GLU A 86 8.08 4.86 18.59
C GLU A 86 6.90 5.77 18.26
N TYR A 87 6.36 5.68 17.05
CA TYR A 87 5.25 6.50 16.55
C TYR A 87 3.96 5.72 16.33
N GLN A 88 3.94 4.42 16.65
CA GLN A 88 2.73 3.60 16.57
C GLN A 88 1.65 4.06 17.56
N ARG A 89 0.40 3.64 17.32
CA ARG A 89 -0.79 3.98 18.11
C ARG A 89 -1.08 5.48 18.26
N LYS A 90 -0.43 6.31 17.45
CA LYS A 90 -0.66 7.77 17.35
C LYS A 90 -1.45 8.14 16.08
N GLY A 91 -2.16 7.22 15.45
CA GLY A 91 -2.98 7.48 14.27
C GLY A 91 -2.23 7.58 12.93
N ILE A 92 -0.89 7.42 12.90
CA ILE A 92 -0.08 7.58 11.68
C ILE A 92 -0.49 6.58 10.60
N GLY A 93 -0.70 5.30 10.95
CA GLY A 93 -1.16 4.29 10.02
C GLY A 93 -2.51 4.63 9.39
N LYS A 94 -3.43 5.18 10.17
CA LYS A 94 -4.73 5.65 9.67
C LYS A 94 -4.59 6.83 8.71
N LEU A 95 -3.69 7.78 8.98
CA LEU A 95 -3.41 8.89 8.08
C LEU A 95 -2.86 8.38 6.74
N LEU A 96 -1.82 7.55 6.76
CA LEU A 96 -1.23 6.93 5.58
C LEU A 96 -2.29 6.17 4.76
N PHE A 97 -3.09 5.35 5.41
CA PHE A 97 -4.19 4.61 4.78
C PHE A 97 -5.20 5.56 4.12
N THR A 98 -5.65 6.59 4.84
CA THR A 98 -6.63 7.56 4.33
C THR A 98 -6.11 8.29 3.09
N GLU A 99 -4.84 8.68 3.08
CA GLU A 99 -4.25 9.33 1.91
C GLU A 99 -4.09 8.36 0.73
N LEU A 100 -3.70 7.11 0.98
CA LEU A 100 -3.63 6.08 -0.06
C LEU A 100 -5.01 5.86 -0.72
N ILE A 101 -6.09 5.82 0.07
CA ILE A 101 -7.46 5.71 -0.47
C ILE A 101 -7.81 6.90 -1.38
N LYS A 102 -7.39 8.11 -1.03
CA LYS A 102 -7.61 9.29 -1.90
C LYS A 102 -6.87 9.12 -3.24
N VAL A 103 -5.66 8.57 -3.21
CA VAL A 103 -4.90 8.27 -4.44
C VAL A 103 -5.63 7.20 -5.25
N PHE A 104 -6.03 6.09 -4.65
CA PHE A 104 -6.76 5.00 -5.31
C PHE A 104 -8.07 5.47 -5.97
N LYS A 105 -8.81 6.37 -5.33
CA LYS A 105 -10.04 6.93 -5.91
C LYS A 105 -9.80 7.75 -7.16
N LYS A 106 -8.60 8.32 -7.31
CA LYS A 106 -8.19 9.10 -8.49
C LYS A 106 -7.45 8.25 -9.52
N SER A 107 -6.92 7.10 -9.11
CA SER A 107 -6.20 6.17 -9.96
C SER A 107 -7.18 5.11 -10.44
N GLY A 108 -7.21 4.84 -11.72
CA GLY A 108 -8.00 3.78 -12.31
C GLY A 108 -7.18 3.10 -13.41
N ILE A 109 -7.59 1.92 -13.79
CA ILE A 109 -7.06 1.28 -15.01
C ILE A 109 -7.86 1.84 -16.18
N GLU A 110 -7.14 2.29 -17.20
CA GLU A 110 -7.76 2.57 -18.49
C GLU A 110 -8.43 1.31 -19.02
N LYS A 111 -9.77 1.28 -19.02
CA LYS A 111 -10.50 0.23 -19.69
C LYS A 111 -10.29 0.38 -21.19
N MET A 112 -10.07 -0.72 -21.89
CA MET A 112 -10.17 -0.74 -23.34
C MET A 112 -11.48 -0.06 -23.78
N PRO A 113 -11.46 0.81 -24.79
CA PRO A 113 -12.61 1.60 -25.15
C PRO A 113 -13.78 0.70 -25.53
N GLN A 114 -14.81 0.68 -24.70
CA GLN A 114 -16.13 0.10 -25.03
C GLN A 114 -17.13 1.19 -25.38
N THR A 115 -16.69 2.44 -25.45
CA THR A 115 -17.52 3.58 -25.79
C THR A 115 -17.51 3.80 -27.30
N LYS A 116 -18.66 4.17 -27.86
CA LYS A 116 -18.80 4.47 -29.31
C LYS A 116 -17.87 5.61 -29.78
N ASP A 117 -17.34 6.39 -28.90
CA ASP A 117 -16.40 7.50 -29.13
C ASP A 117 -14.93 7.11 -28.96
N GLY A 118 -14.62 5.85 -28.64
CA GLY A 118 -13.26 5.32 -28.55
C GLY A 118 -12.39 5.88 -27.43
N LYS A 119 -12.98 6.65 -26.49
CA LYS A 119 -12.22 7.20 -25.35
C LYS A 119 -12.14 6.20 -24.21
N PRO A 120 -10.96 5.97 -23.62
CA PRO A 120 -10.83 5.12 -22.46
C PRO A 120 -11.61 5.71 -21.27
N LYS A 121 -12.42 4.92 -20.60
CA LYS A 121 -13.06 5.28 -19.36
C LYS A 121 -12.20 4.85 -18.20
N ILE A 122 -11.69 5.80 -17.43
CA ILE A 122 -10.99 5.54 -16.19
C ILE A 122 -12.04 5.33 -15.09
N GLU A 123 -12.13 4.14 -14.57
CA GLU A 123 -12.92 3.86 -13.36
C GLU A 123 -12.01 3.81 -12.15
N GLY A 124 -12.33 4.58 -11.12
CA GLY A 124 -11.58 4.57 -9.85
C GLY A 124 -11.67 3.21 -9.15
N VAL A 125 -10.74 2.98 -8.22
CA VAL A 125 -10.73 1.76 -7.40
C VAL A 125 -11.98 1.69 -6.53
N ASN A 126 -12.71 0.59 -6.63
CA ASN A 126 -13.94 0.34 -5.88
C ASN A 126 -13.75 -0.63 -4.71
N VAL A 127 -12.76 -1.52 -4.81
CA VAL A 127 -12.47 -2.54 -3.81
C VAL A 127 -10.98 -2.52 -3.52
N ILE A 128 -10.62 -2.75 -2.26
CA ILE A 128 -9.24 -2.81 -1.81
C ILE A 128 -9.00 -4.13 -1.13
N TYR A 129 -7.93 -4.80 -1.54
CA TYR A 129 -7.44 -6.04 -0.94
C TYR A 129 -6.10 -5.84 -0.26
N THR A 130 -5.81 -6.71 0.69
CA THR A 130 -4.48 -6.92 1.26
C THR A 130 -4.35 -8.36 1.73
N LEU A 131 -3.12 -8.85 1.82
CA LEU A 131 -2.82 -10.13 2.43
C LEU A 131 -2.18 -9.90 3.80
N VAL A 132 -2.69 -10.59 4.80
CA VAL A 132 -2.19 -10.52 6.17
C VAL A 132 -1.89 -11.94 6.65
N SER A 133 -0.69 -12.15 7.21
CA SER A 133 -0.36 -13.43 7.82
C SER A 133 -1.27 -13.70 9.04
N TRP A 134 -1.66 -14.96 9.23
CA TRP A 134 -2.58 -15.38 10.27
C TRP A 134 -2.09 -15.12 11.71
N ASP A 135 -0.80 -14.95 11.89
CA ASP A 135 -0.15 -14.63 13.18
C ASP A 135 -0.06 -13.12 13.46
N ARG A 136 -0.40 -12.26 12.49
CA ARG A 136 -0.34 -10.79 12.63
C ARG A 136 -1.67 -10.20 13.08
N TRP A 137 -2.06 -10.51 14.30
CA TRP A 137 -3.29 -10.01 14.93
C TRP A 137 -3.34 -8.47 15.03
N ASP A 138 -2.20 -7.84 15.22
CA ASP A 138 -2.03 -6.39 15.23
C ASP A 138 -2.47 -5.75 13.91
N LEU A 139 -2.05 -6.32 12.78
CA LEU A 139 -2.47 -5.87 11.45
C LEU A 139 -3.93 -6.19 11.15
N MET A 140 -4.41 -7.36 11.57
CA MET A 140 -5.83 -7.70 11.39
C MET A 140 -6.74 -6.74 12.14
N GLN A 141 -6.40 -6.37 13.38
CA GLN A 141 -7.14 -5.36 14.14
C GLN A 141 -7.08 -3.98 13.47
N PHE A 142 -5.91 -3.59 12.97
CA PHE A 142 -5.76 -2.34 12.23
C PHE A 142 -6.66 -2.31 10.99
N TYR A 143 -6.61 -3.32 10.14
CA TYR A 143 -7.43 -3.37 8.94
C TYR A 143 -8.92 -3.48 9.24
N HIS A 144 -9.31 -4.22 10.28
CA HIS A 144 -10.70 -4.25 10.74
C HIS A 144 -11.19 -2.85 11.15
N ALA A 145 -10.37 -2.09 11.90
CA ALA A 145 -10.68 -0.69 12.26
C ALA A 145 -10.75 0.24 11.04
N MET A 146 -10.12 -0.13 9.92
CA MET A 146 -10.23 0.59 8.64
C MET A 146 -11.39 0.10 7.76
N GLY A 147 -12.24 -0.79 8.26
CA GLY A 147 -13.43 -1.28 7.56
C GLY A 147 -13.21 -2.54 6.71
N PHE A 148 -12.04 -3.17 6.78
CA PHE A 148 -11.83 -4.44 6.08
C PHE A 148 -12.61 -5.58 6.72
N LYS A 149 -13.09 -6.46 5.86
CA LYS A 149 -13.75 -7.72 6.22
C LYS A 149 -13.01 -8.88 5.55
N LYS A 150 -13.28 -10.09 5.98
CA LYS A 150 -12.82 -11.29 5.28
C LYS A 150 -13.34 -11.24 3.84
N GLY A 151 -12.44 -11.39 2.88
CA GLY A 151 -12.76 -11.51 1.46
C GLY A 151 -13.21 -12.92 1.08
N ASP A 152 -13.65 -13.06 -0.17
CA ASP A 152 -14.18 -14.32 -0.70
C ASP A 152 -13.08 -15.23 -1.27
N MET A 153 -11.86 -14.73 -1.40
CA MET A 153 -10.72 -15.50 -1.93
C MET A 153 -9.88 -16.09 -0.82
N LEU A 154 -9.39 -17.31 -1.05
CA LEU A 154 -8.46 -18.02 -0.18
C LEU A 154 -7.07 -18.04 -0.84
N ASN A 155 -6.05 -17.68 -0.07
CA ASN A 155 -4.66 -17.86 -0.50
C ASN A 155 -4.25 -19.34 -0.36
N LEU A 156 -3.78 -19.95 -1.45
CA LEU A 156 -3.24 -21.31 -1.47
C LEU A 156 -1.75 -21.25 -1.76
N GLU A 157 -0.95 -22.00 -1.01
CA GLU A 157 0.52 -22.05 -1.15
C GLU A 157 0.97 -23.49 -1.46
N GLN A 158 1.84 -23.64 -2.45
CA GLN A 158 2.58 -24.87 -2.73
C GLN A 158 4.06 -24.55 -2.83
N LYS A 159 4.89 -25.22 -2.01
CA LYS A 159 6.35 -25.11 -2.12
C LYS A 159 6.84 -26.01 -3.25
N ILE A 160 7.47 -25.39 -4.25
CA ILE A 160 8.16 -26.10 -5.33
C ILE A 160 9.60 -26.31 -4.90
N ARG A 161 10.03 -27.56 -4.80
CA ARG A 161 11.41 -27.94 -4.46
C ARG A 161 12.25 -27.99 -5.73
#